data_38ceb62f9e871e31dbea5a3e99bb60b6
#
_entry.id   38ceb62f9e871e31dbea5a3e99bb60b6
#
_cell.length_a   1.000
_cell.length_b   1.000
_cell.length_c   1.000
_cell.angle_alpha   90.00
_cell.angle_beta   90.00
_cell.angle_gamma   90.00
#
_symmetry.space_group_name_H-M   'P 1'
#
loop_
_entity.id
_entity.type
_entity.pdbx_description
1 polymer ?
#
loop_
_entity_poly.entity_id
_entity_poly.type
_entity_poly.pdbx_seq_one_letter_code
_entity_poly.pdbx_strand_id
1 'polypeptide(L)'
;MHPLIENRQVINQLKLKRMATKIRLARHGRKGRPFYHVVVADSRAPRDGRYIERIGSYNPMTNPATIDLNFDRALYWLMTGAQPTDTAKRILSYEGVLMKKHLLEGVKKGAFDMAAADTKFEAWKKEKIAKIQAKIARLANESESAYKARLEAEAKVKEAKAEIVAKKQAEIAAAKAEAEAAARAEVEAAATEAAAEAAPEAPAETPAAE
;
A
#
# COMPACT_ATOMS: atom_id res chain seq x y z
N MET A 1 46.29 -31.06 -32.74
CA MET A 1 45.77 -29.78 -32.22
C MET A 1 46.22 -29.68 -30.77
N HIS A 2 46.88 -28.58 -30.39
CA HIS A 2 47.61 -28.47 -29.12
C HIS A 2 46.67 -28.06 -28.00
N PRO A 3 46.48 -28.79 -26.90
CA PRO A 3 45.55 -28.51 -25.80
C PRO A 3 45.83 -27.17 -25.09
N LEU A 4 47.03 -26.60 -25.27
CA LEU A 4 47.44 -25.29 -24.72
C LEU A 4 46.75 -24.10 -25.39
N ILE A 5 46.28 -24.24 -26.65
CA ILE A 5 45.64 -23.17 -27.39
C ILE A 5 44.17 -22.99 -26.93
N GLU A 6 43.45 -24.09 -26.71
CA GLU A 6 42.07 -24.08 -26.19
C GLU A 6 42.01 -23.50 -24.78
N ASN A 7 42.92 -23.87 -23.89
CA ASN A 7 43.01 -23.31 -22.55
C ASN A 7 43.24 -21.78 -22.56
N ARG A 8 44.06 -21.28 -23.50
CA ARG A 8 44.37 -19.86 -23.61
C ARG A 8 43.14 -19.06 -24.10
N GLN A 9 42.35 -19.62 -25.01
CA GLN A 9 41.12 -19.00 -25.48
C GLN A 9 40.05 -18.97 -24.39
N VAL A 10 39.87 -20.07 -23.66
CA VAL A 10 38.95 -20.15 -22.52
C VAL A 10 39.34 -19.17 -21.41
N ILE A 11 40.62 -19.06 -21.09
CA ILE A 11 41.14 -18.10 -20.10
C ILE A 11 40.93 -16.66 -20.56
N ASN A 12 41.13 -16.37 -21.86
CA ASN A 12 40.88 -15.03 -22.42
C ASN A 12 39.37 -14.70 -22.43
N GLN A 13 38.50 -15.63 -22.75
CA GLN A 13 37.05 -15.45 -22.68
C GLN A 13 36.56 -15.26 -21.23
N LEU A 14 37.11 -16.00 -20.27
CA LEU A 14 36.84 -15.80 -18.85
C LEU A 14 37.35 -14.44 -18.35
N LYS A 15 38.51 -13.96 -18.86
CA LYS A 15 39.07 -12.68 -18.51
C LYS A 15 38.28 -11.52 -19.12
N LEU A 16 37.79 -11.65 -20.36
CA LEU A 16 36.88 -10.71 -21.01
C LEU A 16 35.53 -10.64 -20.29
N LYS A 17 34.99 -11.79 -19.86
CA LYS A 17 33.74 -11.85 -19.10
C LYS A 17 33.87 -11.17 -17.71
N ARG A 18 35.06 -11.15 -17.12
CA ARG A 18 35.37 -10.44 -15.87
C ARG A 18 35.48 -8.93 -16.02
N MET A 19 35.79 -8.45 -17.22
CA MET A 19 35.96 -7.02 -17.50
C MET A 19 34.71 -6.37 -18.13
N ALA A 20 33.62 -7.13 -18.24
CA ALA A 20 32.40 -6.64 -18.86
C ALA A 20 31.73 -5.56 -18.01
N THR A 21 31.35 -4.47 -18.67
CA THR A 21 30.46 -3.44 -18.07
C THR A 21 29.07 -4.07 -17.85
N LYS A 22 28.53 -3.88 -16.65
CA LYS A 22 27.21 -4.41 -16.27
C LYS A 22 26.21 -3.31 -15.97
N ILE A 23 24.96 -3.51 -16.39
CA ILE A 23 23.82 -2.73 -15.91
C ILE A 23 23.25 -3.47 -14.71
N ARG A 24 23.24 -2.84 -13.55
CA ARG A 24 22.82 -3.45 -12.29
C ARG A 24 22.11 -2.47 -11.38
N LEU A 25 21.53 -2.99 -10.30
CA LEU A 25 20.90 -2.19 -9.25
C LEU A 25 21.91 -1.94 -8.12
N ALA A 26 22.12 -0.66 -7.78
CA ALA A 26 22.77 -0.24 -6.55
C ALA A 26 21.70 0.09 -5.51
N ARG A 27 21.85 -0.44 -4.29
CA ARG A 27 20.86 -0.26 -3.24
C ARG A 27 21.10 1.05 -2.49
N HIS A 28 20.03 1.80 -2.33
CA HIS A 28 19.94 3.01 -1.52
C HIS A 28 18.71 2.95 -0.62
N GLY A 29 18.44 4.02 0.12
CA GLY A 29 17.28 4.09 1.03
C GLY A 29 17.59 3.58 2.43
N ARG A 30 16.58 3.61 3.30
CA ARG A 30 16.67 3.23 4.72
C ARG A 30 16.44 1.71 4.93
N LYS A 31 16.74 1.23 6.14
CA LYS A 31 16.35 -0.12 6.59
C LYS A 31 14.82 -0.28 6.48
N GLY A 32 14.35 -1.36 5.87
CA GLY A 32 12.93 -1.60 5.62
C GLY A 32 12.30 -0.84 4.44
N ARG A 33 12.94 0.23 3.90
CA ARG A 33 12.47 0.99 2.73
C ARG A 33 13.54 1.02 1.64
N PRO A 34 13.72 -0.05 0.87
CA PRO A 34 14.71 -0.10 -0.19
C PRO A 34 14.34 0.81 -1.35
N PHE A 35 15.34 1.49 -1.88
CA PHE A 35 15.28 2.26 -3.11
C PHE A 35 16.50 1.90 -3.94
N TYR A 36 16.35 1.75 -5.24
CA TYR A 36 17.44 1.29 -6.10
C TYR A 36 17.75 2.29 -7.19
N HIS A 37 19.04 2.50 -7.45
CA HIS A 37 19.50 3.16 -8.66
C HIS A 37 19.85 2.12 -9.72
N VAL A 38 19.37 2.31 -10.94
CA VAL A 38 19.81 1.55 -12.11
C VAL A 38 21.10 2.18 -12.60
N VAL A 39 22.20 1.46 -12.49
CA VAL A 39 23.54 2.00 -12.77
C VAL A 39 24.30 1.11 -13.74
N VAL A 40 25.20 1.75 -14.47
CA VAL A 40 26.22 1.10 -15.28
C VAL A 40 27.53 1.09 -14.49
N ALA A 41 28.06 -0.09 -14.25
CA ALA A 41 29.27 -0.24 -13.46
C ALA A 41 30.17 -1.37 -14.01
N ASP A 42 31.45 -1.30 -13.66
CA ASP A 42 32.37 -2.43 -13.88
C ASP A 42 31.91 -3.65 -13.07
N SER A 43 32.08 -4.84 -13.66
CA SER A 43 31.73 -6.10 -13.02
C SER A 43 32.50 -6.37 -11.71
N ARG A 44 33.66 -5.76 -11.53
CA ARG A 44 34.54 -5.88 -10.35
C ARG A 44 34.11 -4.96 -9.20
N ALA A 45 33.43 -3.84 -9.51
CA ALA A 45 33.04 -2.89 -8.49
C ALA A 45 32.01 -3.52 -7.51
N PRO A 46 32.06 -3.20 -6.21
CA PRO A 46 31.06 -3.65 -5.25
C PRO A 46 29.64 -3.11 -5.64
N ARG A 47 28.61 -3.74 -5.11
CA ARG A 47 27.20 -3.43 -5.49
C ARG A 47 26.86 -1.94 -5.36
N ASP A 48 27.20 -1.33 -4.24
CA ASP A 48 26.84 0.05 -3.89
C ASP A 48 28.06 0.99 -4.02
N GLY A 49 29.12 0.54 -4.68
CA GLY A 49 30.34 1.29 -4.90
C GLY A 49 30.29 2.20 -6.14
N ARG A 50 31.49 2.58 -6.61
CA ARG A 50 31.64 3.46 -7.78
C ARG A 50 30.97 2.87 -9.01
N TYR A 51 30.19 3.66 -9.69
CA TYR A 51 29.58 3.37 -10.98
C TYR A 51 30.01 4.38 -12.05
N ILE A 52 29.86 4.01 -13.32
CA ILE A 52 30.22 4.86 -14.47
C ILE A 52 29.12 5.90 -14.70
N GLU A 53 27.86 5.42 -14.76
CA GLU A 53 26.69 6.26 -15.02
C GLU A 53 25.46 5.74 -14.28
N ARG A 54 24.62 6.64 -13.79
CA ARG A 54 23.27 6.33 -13.32
C ARG A 54 22.28 6.53 -14.45
N ILE A 55 21.57 5.48 -14.83
CA ILE A 55 20.57 5.49 -15.91
C ILE A 55 19.18 5.82 -15.38
N GLY A 56 18.89 5.47 -14.13
CA GLY A 56 17.54 5.68 -13.58
C GLY A 56 17.37 5.25 -12.14
N SER A 57 16.12 5.16 -11.72
CA SER A 57 15.72 4.72 -10.39
C SER A 57 14.63 3.67 -10.44
N TYR A 58 14.56 2.83 -9.40
CA TYR A 58 13.57 1.80 -9.21
C TYR A 58 13.08 1.79 -7.76
N ASN A 59 11.79 2.02 -7.57
CA ASN A 59 11.14 1.96 -6.27
C ASN A 59 10.18 0.76 -6.23
N PRO A 60 10.49 -0.29 -5.46
CA PRO A 60 9.65 -1.47 -5.32
C PRO A 60 8.51 -1.29 -4.31
N MET A 61 8.50 -0.19 -3.52
CA MET A 61 7.53 0.00 -2.42
C MET A 61 6.16 0.43 -2.92
N THR A 62 6.04 0.87 -4.17
CA THR A 62 4.78 1.25 -4.80
C THR A 62 4.17 0.07 -5.55
N ASN A 63 2.85 0.02 -5.64
CA ASN A 63 2.15 -0.98 -6.45
C ASN A 63 1.22 -0.28 -7.47
N PRO A 64 1.55 -0.30 -8.76
CA PRO A 64 2.74 -0.90 -9.38
C PRO A 64 4.05 -0.21 -9.00
N ALA A 65 5.17 -0.94 -9.10
CA ALA A 65 6.50 -0.40 -8.82
C ALA A 65 6.81 0.80 -9.73
N THR A 66 7.38 1.87 -9.14
CA THR A 66 7.76 3.07 -9.90
C THR A 66 9.14 2.88 -10.52
N ILE A 67 9.23 3.04 -11.83
CA ILE A 67 10.47 2.98 -12.59
C ILE A 67 10.63 4.32 -13.29
N ASP A 68 11.76 4.97 -13.07
CA ASP A 68 12.18 6.17 -13.76
C ASP A 68 13.49 5.84 -14.47
N LEU A 69 13.48 5.80 -15.80
CA LEU A 69 14.60 5.34 -16.59
C LEU A 69 14.87 6.30 -17.77
N ASN A 70 16.13 6.73 -17.91
CA ASN A 70 16.58 7.38 -19.13
C ASN A 70 16.69 6.33 -20.24
N PHE A 71 15.66 6.30 -21.10
CA PHE A 71 15.51 5.30 -22.15
C PHE A 71 16.66 5.29 -23.14
N ASP A 72 17.08 6.47 -23.59
CA ASP A 72 18.11 6.61 -24.63
C ASP A 72 19.49 6.18 -24.10
N ARG A 73 19.80 6.53 -22.84
CA ARG A 73 21.07 6.11 -22.23
C ARG A 73 21.09 4.61 -21.98
N ALA A 74 19.97 4.04 -21.54
CA ALA A 74 19.84 2.59 -21.34
C ALA A 74 20.04 1.84 -22.67
N LEU A 75 19.42 2.32 -23.75
CA LEU A 75 19.55 1.76 -25.09
C LEU A 75 21.01 1.88 -25.59
N TYR A 76 21.63 3.04 -25.43
CA TYR A 76 23.03 3.27 -25.80
C TYR A 76 23.96 2.21 -25.15
N TRP A 77 23.87 2.05 -23.83
CA TRP A 77 24.72 1.08 -23.12
C TRP A 77 24.47 -0.35 -23.52
N LEU A 78 23.20 -0.72 -23.81
CA LEU A 78 22.89 -2.06 -24.33
C LEU A 78 23.44 -2.29 -25.73
N MET A 79 23.44 -1.26 -26.57
CA MET A 79 24.01 -1.35 -27.92
C MET A 79 25.54 -1.40 -27.92
N THR A 80 26.18 -0.74 -26.95
CA THR A 80 27.62 -0.80 -26.71
C THR A 80 28.09 -2.13 -26.14
N GLY A 81 27.16 -2.97 -25.64
CA GLY A 81 27.47 -4.32 -25.15
C GLY A 81 27.48 -4.47 -23.61
N ALA A 82 26.96 -3.50 -22.87
CA ALA A 82 26.77 -3.64 -21.43
C ALA A 82 25.81 -4.79 -21.12
N GLN A 83 26.19 -5.67 -20.20
CA GLN A 83 25.42 -6.85 -19.83
C GLN A 83 24.48 -6.53 -18.64
N PRO A 84 23.16 -6.58 -18.81
CA PRO A 84 22.24 -6.42 -17.71
C PRO A 84 22.23 -7.65 -16.80
N THR A 85 22.14 -7.43 -15.48
CA THR A 85 21.80 -8.50 -14.52
C THR A 85 20.34 -8.93 -14.72
N ASP A 86 19.93 -10.09 -14.22
CA ASP A 86 18.58 -10.62 -14.44
C ASP A 86 17.47 -9.66 -13.99
N THR A 87 17.62 -9.03 -12.83
CA THR A 87 16.65 -8.04 -12.33
C THR A 87 16.66 -6.78 -13.21
N ALA A 88 17.83 -6.26 -13.57
CA ALA A 88 17.93 -5.11 -14.47
C ALA A 88 17.34 -5.43 -15.86
N LYS A 89 17.55 -6.63 -16.39
CA LYS A 89 16.96 -7.11 -17.64
C LYS A 89 15.43 -7.08 -17.60
N ARG A 90 14.82 -7.50 -16.48
CA ARG A 90 13.37 -7.44 -16.29
C ARG A 90 12.85 -6.00 -16.29
N ILE A 91 13.53 -5.09 -15.61
CA ILE A 91 13.20 -3.66 -15.58
C ILE A 91 13.31 -3.05 -16.98
N LEU A 92 14.42 -3.30 -17.69
CA LEU A 92 14.63 -2.82 -19.06
C LEU A 92 13.60 -3.40 -20.05
N SER A 93 13.18 -4.65 -19.84
CA SER A 93 12.10 -5.27 -20.61
C SER A 93 10.74 -4.64 -20.30
N TYR A 94 10.51 -4.27 -19.06
CA TYR A 94 9.26 -3.61 -18.64
C TYR A 94 9.09 -2.25 -19.31
N GLU A 95 10.14 -1.45 -19.37
CA GLU A 95 10.18 -0.14 -20.06
C GLU A 95 10.28 -0.25 -21.60
N GLY A 96 10.59 -1.43 -22.14
CA GLY A 96 10.64 -1.67 -23.59
C GLY A 96 12.00 -1.43 -24.24
N VAL A 97 13.05 -1.14 -23.47
CA VAL A 97 14.41 -0.92 -24.02
C VAL A 97 14.93 -2.14 -24.77
N LEU A 98 14.66 -3.33 -24.24
CA LEU A 98 15.05 -4.58 -24.92
C LEU A 98 14.26 -4.80 -26.22
N MET A 99 12.98 -4.42 -26.26
CA MET A 99 12.16 -4.50 -27.48
C MET A 99 12.69 -3.56 -28.56
N LYS A 100 13.01 -2.30 -28.20
CA LYS A 100 13.60 -1.34 -29.13
C LYS A 100 14.95 -1.81 -29.64
N LYS A 101 15.82 -2.35 -28.76
CA LYS A 101 17.09 -2.97 -29.17
C LYS A 101 16.87 -4.07 -30.20
N HIS A 102 15.94 -4.99 -29.93
CA HIS A 102 15.63 -6.11 -30.85
C HIS A 102 15.16 -5.61 -32.22
N LEU A 103 14.29 -4.61 -32.26
CA LEU A 103 13.83 -3.99 -33.51
C LEU A 103 14.98 -3.33 -34.28
N LEU A 104 15.86 -2.58 -33.60
CA LEU A 104 17.02 -1.96 -34.22
C LEU A 104 18.02 -3.01 -34.76
N GLU A 105 18.20 -4.12 -34.06
CA GLU A 105 19.02 -5.23 -34.56
C GLU A 105 18.38 -5.89 -35.80
N GLY A 106 17.04 -5.95 -35.85
CA GLY A 106 16.29 -6.42 -37.03
C GLY A 106 16.49 -5.52 -38.25
N VAL A 107 16.45 -4.19 -38.07
CA VAL A 107 16.74 -3.22 -39.11
C VAL A 107 18.20 -3.37 -39.61
N LYS A 108 19.18 -3.53 -38.71
CA LYS A 108 20.58 -3.78 -39.09
C LYS A 108 20.77 -5.07 -39.91
N LYS A 109 19.95 -6.07 -39.66
CA LYS A 109 19.95 -7.35 -40.41
C LYS A 109 19.13 -7.29 -41.71
N GLY A 110 18.48 -6.16 -42.01
CA GLY A 110 17.67 -5.99 -43.23
C GLY A 110 16.29 -6.70 -43.17
N ALA A 111 15.80 -7.07 -41.97
CA ALA A 111 14.52 -7.77 -41.86
C ALA A 111 13.30 -6.86 -42.11
N PHE A 112 13.42 -5.58 -41.81
CA PHE A 112 12.38 -4.55 -42.01
C PHE A 112 12.99 -3.15 -41.93
N ASP A 113 12.24 -2.15 -42.39
CA ASP A 113 12.66 -0.76 -42.41
C ASP A 113 12.51 -0.09 -41.06
N MET A 114 13.18 1.06 -40.87
CA MET A 114 13.18 1.84 -39.61
C MET A 114 11.77 2.32 -39.25
N ALA A 115 11.00 2.80 -40.25
CA ALA A 115 9.61 3.23 -40.04
C ALA A 115 8.72 2.09 -39.52
N ALA A 116 8.89 0.88 -40.07
CA ALA A 116 8.18 -0.31 -39.58
C ALA A 116 8.60 -0.70 -38.12
N ALA A 117 9.87 -0.51 -37.79
CA ALA A 117 10.35 -0.73 -36.42
C ALA A 117 9.69 0.22 -35.41
N ASP A 118 9.60 1.50 -35.75
CA ASP A 118 8.98 2.52 -34.88
C ASP A 118 7.48 2.26 -34.71
N THR A 119 6.76 1.96 -35.78
CA THR A 119 5.34 1.60 -35.72
C THR A 119 5.07 0.39 -34.80
N LYS A 120 5.88 -0.67 -34.94
CA LYS A 120 5.79 -1.86 -34.07
C LYS A 120 6.09 -1.54 -32.60
N PHE A 121 7.07 -0.66 -32.36
CA PHE A 121 7.40 -0.25 -31.00
C PHE A 121 6.30 0.58 -30.35
N GLU A 122 5.70 1.52 -31.08
CA GLU A 122 4.59 2.35 -30.60
C GLU A 122 3.34 1.50 -30.29
N ALA A 123 3.00 0.55 -31.18
CA ALA A 123 1.89 -0.37 -30.93
C ALA A 123 2.10 -1.17 -29.63
N TRP A 124 3.29 -1.72 -29.47
CA TRP A 124 3.65 -2.44 -28.23
C TRP A 124 3.57 -1.53 -27.01
N LYS A 125 4.06 -0.28 -27.09
CA LYS A 125 4.04 0.69 -26.01
C LYS A 125 2.61 1.05 -25.59
N LYS A 126 1.71 1.29 -26.54
CA LYS A 126 0.29 1.56 -26.29
C LYS A 126 -0.38 0.40 -25.56
N GLU A 127 -0.16 -0.83 -26.02
CA GLU A 127 -0.70 -2.03 -25.37
C GLU A 127 -0.17 -2.19 -23.93
N LYS A 128 1.10 -1.93 -23.72
CA LYS A 128 1.74 -2.01 -22.41
C LYS A 128 1.18 -0.98 -21.43
N ILE A 129 1.03 0.27 -21.87
CA ILE A 129 0.45 1.36 -21.06
C ILE A 129 -1.00 1.02 -20.69
N ALA A 130 -1.80 0.50 -21.62
CA ALA A 130 -3.17 0.09 -21.35
C ALA A 130 -3.24 -1.00 -20.27
N LYS A 131 -2.36 -2.01 -20.32
CA LYS A 131 -2.26 -3.05 -19.28
C LYS A 131 -1.89 -2.49 -17.90
N ILE A 132 -0.99 -1.50 -17.85
CA ILE A 132 -0.59 -0.85 -16.60
C ILE A 132 -1.76 -0.03 -16.03
N GLN A 133 -2.44 0.75 -16.87
CA GLN A 133 -3.59 1.55 -16.45
C GLN A 133 -4.74 0.67 -15.95
N ALA A 134 -5.04 -0.44 -16.64
CA ALA A 134 -6.03 -1.40 -16.20
C ALA A 134 -5.68 -1.99 -14.82
N LYS A 135 -4.40 -2.28 -14.56
CA LYS A 135 -3.96 -2.75 -13.23
C LYS A 135 -4.14 -1.67 -12.16
N ILE A 136 -3.78 -0.41 -12.44
CA ILE A 136 -3.96 0.71 -11.51
C ILE A 136 -5.44 0.90 -11.18
N ALA A 137 -6.31 0.91 -12.20
CA ALA A 137 -7.75 1.05 -12.01
C ALA A 137 -8.33 -0.12 -11.18
N ARG A 138 -7.89 -1.35 -11.43
CA ARG A 138 -8.31 -2.51 -10.63
C ARG A 138 -7.92 -2.35 -9.16
N LEU A 139 -6.68 -1.96 -8.87
CA LEU A 139 -6.19 -1.76 -7.50
C LEU A 139 -6.94 -0.62 -6.80
N ALA A 140 -7.26 0.47 -7.51
CA ALA A 140 -8.07 1.55 -6.97
C ALA A 140 -9.49 1.07 -6.60
N ASN A 141 -10.15 0.35 -7.51
CA ASN A 141 -11.48 -0.21 -7.27
C ASN A 141 -11.49 -1.24 -6.12
N GLU A 142 -10.47 -2.10 -6.03
CA GLU A 142 -10.31 -3.05 -4.92
C GLU A 142 -10.14 -2.34 -3.57
N SER A 143 -9.35 -1.24 -3.53
CA SER A 143 -9.17 -0.46 -2.31
C SER A 143 -10.44 0.29 -1.89
N GLU A 144 -11.20 0.85 -2.84
CA GLU A 144 -12.47 1.52 -2.57
C GLU A 144 -13.55 0.55 -2.09
N SER A 145 -13.66 -0.61 -2.72
CA SER A 145 -14.63 -1.63 -2.31
C SER A 145 -14.33 -2.18 -0.92
N ALA A 146 -13.05 -2.43 -0.60
CA ALA A 146 -12.64 -2.83 0.73
C ALA A 146 -12.90 -1.74 1.79
N TYR A 147 -12.69 -0.47 1.43
CA TYR A 147 -13.00 0.65 2.32
C TYR A 147 -14.50 0.78 2.58
N LYS A 148 -15.35 0.70 1.54
CA LYS A 148 -16.82 0.72 1.67
C LYS A 148 -17.34 -0.44 2.53
N ALA A 149 -16.86 -1.66 2.28
CA ALA A 149 -17.21 -2.82 3.08
C ALA A 149 -16.85 -2.67 4.57
N ARG A 150 -15.71 -2.04 4.85
CA ARG A 150 -15.29 -1.75 6.23
C ARG A 150 -16.20 -0.71 6.89
N LEU A 151 -16.56 0.37 6.18
CA LEU A 151 -17.50 1.37 6.69
C LEU A 151 -18.87 0.78 6.99
N GLU A 152 -19.39 -0.07 6.11
CA GLU A 152 -20.66 -0.77 6.33
C GLU A 152 -20.61 -1.71 7.55
N ALA A 153 -19.49 -2.43 7.72
CA ALA A 153 -19.30 -3.28 8.91
C ALA A 153 -19.22 -2.44 10.19
N GLU A 154 -18.49 -1.30 10.16
CA GLU A 154 -18.41 -0.39 11.28
C GLU A 154 -19.78 0.25 11.64
N ALA A 155 -20.58 0.61 10.62
CA ALA A 155 -21.94 1.13 10.82
C ALA A 155 -22.84 0.11 11.52
N LYS A 156 -22.84 -1.15 11.06
CA LYS A 156 -23.61 -2.23 11.70
C LYS A 156 -23.19 -2.46 13.17
N VAL A 157 -21.90 -2.45 13.44
CA VAL A 157 -21.39 -2.58 14.82
C VAL A 157 -21.80 -1.39 15.68
N LYS A 158 -21.80 -0.18 15.12
CA LYS A 158 -22.22 1.05 15.80
C LYS A 158 -23.72 1.01 16.13
N GLU A 159 -24.57 0.60 15.19
CA GLU A 159 -26.01 0.42 15.41
C GLU A 159 -26.28 -0.62 16.49
N ALA A 160 -25.66 -1.80 16.41
CA ALA A 160 -25.82 -2.84 17.43
C ALA A 160 -25.39 -2.36 18.83
N LYS A 161 -24.29 -1.61 18.92
CA LYS A 161 -23.86 -1.00 20.18
C LYS A 161 -24.83 0.08 20.67
N ALA A 162 -25.37 0.90 19.76
CA ALA A 162 -26.35 1.94 20.12
C ALA A 162 -27.63 1.29 20.69
N GLU A 163 -28.10 0.21 20.10
CA GLU A 163 -29.25 -0.52 20.65
C GLU A 163 -29.01 -1.10 22.06
N ILE A 164 -27.82 -1.69 22.27
CA ILE A 164 -27.45 -2.21 23.59
C ILE A 164 -27.37 -1.09 24.63
N VAL A 165 -26.77 0.07 24.25
CA VAL A 165 -26.68 1.24 25.12
C VAL A 165 -28.07 1.81 25.41
N ALA A 166 -28.92 1.91 24.40
CA ALA A 166 -30.30 2.37 24.56
C ALA A 166 -31.10 1.46 25.51
N LYS A 167 -30.99 0.13 25.37
CA LYS A 167 -31.62 -0.83 26.28
C LYS A 167 -31.13 -0.67 27.72
N LYS A 168 -29.81 -0.56 27.92
CA LYS A 168 -29.24 -0.32 29.26
C LYS A 168 -29.67 1.01 29.87
N GLN A 169 -29.72 2.06 29.05
CA GLN A 169 -30.22 3.36 29.53
C GLN A 169 -31.71 3.31 29.92
N ALA A 170 -32.52 2.60 29.15
CA ALA A 170 -33.91 2.38 29.48
C ALA A 170 -34.09 1.56 30.77
N GLU A 171 -33.29 0.52 30.98
CA GLU A 171 -33.28 -0.26 32.25
C GLU A 171 -32.87 0.60 33.46
N ILE A 172 -31.82 1.41 33.28
CA ILE A 172 -31.36 2.32 34.34
C ILE A 172 -32.40 3.40 34.65
N ALA A 173 -33.07 3.94 33.63
CA ALA A 173 -34.14 4.91 33.77
C ALA A 173 -35.35 4.30 34.47
N ALA A 174 -35.75 3.08 34.11
CA ALA A 174 -36.83 2.34 34.75
C ALA A 174 -36.49 2.08 36.24
N ALA A 175 -35.30 1.58 36.53
CA ALA A 175 -34.87 1.33 37.92
C ALA A 175 -34.78 2.63 38.74
N LYS A 176 -34.40 3.73 38.18
CA LYS A 176 -34.45 5.05 38.85
C LYS A 176 -35.89 5.52 39.12
N ALA A 177 -36.77 5.34 38.14
CA ALA A 177 -38.17 5.72 38.30
C ALA A 177 -38.87 4.86 39.40
N GLU A 178 -38.56 3.56 39.48
CA GLU A 178 -39.05 2.67 40.55
C GLU A 178 -38.47 3.09 41.91
N ALA A 179 -37.19 3.41 41.97
CA ALA A 179 -36.57 3.90 43.25
C ALA A 179 -37.16 5.24 43.70
N GLU A 180 -37.38 6.18 42.76
CA GLU A 180 -38.02 7.45 43.07
C GLU A 180 -39.52 7.27 43.45
N ALA A 181 -40.24 6.36 42.85
CA ALA A 181 -41.61 6.04 43.22
C ALA A 181 -41.68 5.39 44.62
N ALA A 182 -40.77 4.47 44.91
CA ALA A 182 -40.67 3.87 46.27
C ALA A 182 -40.31 4.90 47.32
N ALA A 183 -39.35 5.80 47.05
CA ALA A 183 -38.98 6.90 47.98
C ALA A 183 -40.12 7.89 48.21
N ARG A 184 -40.91 8.19 47.16
CA ARG A 184 -42.15 9.02 47.31
C ARG A 184 -43.23 8.33 48.15
N ALA A 185 -43.42 7.06 47.94
CA ALA A 185 -44.38 6.25 48.71
C ALA A 185 -43.96 6.19 50.20
N GLU A 186 -42.67 6.03 50.52
CA GLU A 186 -42.16 6.09 51.89
C GLU A 186 -42.36 7.46 52.54
N VAL A 187 -42.09 8.57 51.79
CA VAL A 187 -42.30 9.92 52.28
C VAL A 187 -43.81 10.20 52.51
N GLU A 188 -44.65 9.72 51.63
CA GLU A 188 -46.12 9.87 51.73
C GLU A 188 -46.66 9.03 52.90
N ALA A 189 -46.17 7.80 53.12
CA ALA A 189 -46.48 6.98 54.27
C ALA A 189 -46.03 7.63 55.59
N ALA A 190 -44.82 8.18 55.64
CA ALA A 190 -44.33 8.90 56.82
C ALA A 190 -45.11 10.21 57.09
N ALA A 191 -45.57 10.90 56.02
CA ALA A 191 -46.40 12.10 56.16
C ALA A 191 -47.86 11.77 56.70
N THR A 192 -48.38 10.63 56.27
CA THR A 192 -49.71 10.14 56.79
C THR A 192 -49.61 9.67 58.24
N GLU A 193 -48.51 9.06 58.64
CA GLU A 193 -48.26 8.62 60.01
C GLU A 193 -48.05 9.85 60.95
N ALA A 194 -47.31 10.87 60.50
CA ALA A 194 -47.15 12.13 61.20
C ALA A 194 -48.45 12.93 61.30
N ALA A 195 -49.35 12.83 60.32
CA ALA A 195 -50.68 13.45 60.40
C ALA A 195 -51.67 12.73 61.28
N ALA A 196 -51.46 11.44 61.52
CA ALA A 196 -52.26 10.65 62.43
C ALA A 196 -51.87 10.85 63.88
N GLU A 197 -50.61 11.23 64.19
CA GLU A 197 -50.09 11.49 65.50
C GLU A 197 -50.35 12.95 65.99
N ALA A 198 -50.77 13.82 65.03
CA ALA A 198 -51.07 15.26 65.27
C ALA A 198 -52.58 15.53 65.46
N ALA A 199 -53.42 14.56 65.76
CA ALA A 199 -54.82 14.82 66.17
C ALA A 199 -54.90 15.38 67.56
N PRO A 200 -55.32 16.66 67.79
CA PRO A 200 -55.41 17.26 69.10
C PRO A 200 -56.59 16.69 69.92
N GLU A 201 -56.27 16.16 71.09
CA GLU A 201 -57.22 15.83 72.17
C GLU A 201 -58.08 17.08 72.51
N ALA A 202 -59.36 16.97 72.32
CA ALA A 202 -60.32 18.05 72.59
C ALA A 202 -60.42 18.23 74.11
N PRO A 203 -60.31 19.41 74.65
CA PRO A 203 -60.60 19.65 76.08
C PRO A 203 -62.07 19.67 76.36
N ALA A 204 -62.48 18.90 77.33
CA ALA A 204 -63.83 18.83 77.91
C ALA A 204 -64.29 20.18 78.44
N GLU A 205 -65.46 20.57 78.00
CA GLU A 205 -66.24 21.65 78.61
C GLU A 205 -66.60 21.31 80.04
N THR A 206 -66.47 22.31 80.90
CA THR A 206 -67.21 22.39 82.17
C THR A 206 -68.06 23.61 82.13
N PRO A 207 -69.36 23.51 82.59
CA PRO A 207 -70.28 24.63 82.59
C PRO A 207 -70.30 25.32 83.94
N ALA A 208 -70.51 26.62 83.96
CA ALA A 208 -71.12 27.35 85.08
C ALA A 208 -71.59 28.70 84.55
N ALA A 209 -72.85 28.88 84.60
CA ALA A 209 -73.75 29.61 85.51
C ALA A 209 -73.34 31.09 85.75
N GLU A 210 -73.98 31.96 85.32
CA GLU A 210 -75.06 32.89 85.70
C GLU A 210 -75.32 33.92 84.55
#